data_ebe805f348f438655a236ac7c2879646
#
_entry.id   ebe805f348f438655a236ac7c2879646
#
_cell.length_a   1.000
_cell.length_b   1.000
_cell.length_c   1.000
_cell.angle_alpha   90.00
_cell.angle_beta   90.00
_cell.angle_gamma   90.00
#
_symmetry.space_group_name_H-M   'P 1'
#
loop_
_entity.id
_entity.type
_entity.pdbx_description
1 polymer ?
#
loop_
_entity_poly.entity_id
_entity_poly.type
_entity_poly.pdbx_seq_one_letter_code
_entity_poly.pdbx_strand_id
1 'polypeptide(L)'
;GLVLYLDAGNPASYSGSGTVWKDLSGNGNTGTIDGCTFTTSNKGLLDFDGSNDHVDFASSSDFTFGTGDFTISQWLKYDTLSTGCSVDMRGSSWENTAFSNFIYDDTKWATWRKSPTYPSAADRWYTSSATLVTGKWYNFVALRDSGTFKLYINNVLDGSVTFTESLAGGDLVMGVNVSSSPGFGGEMGSTMIYKGKALSVAEITQNYNVMKERLGL
;
A
#
# COMPACT_ATOMS: atom_id res chain seq x y z
N GLY A 1 -14.51 8.49 1.61
CA GLY A 1 -13.63 9.22 2.54
C GLY A 1 -12.47 8.36 3.02
N LEU A 2 -11.72 8.84 4.02
CA LEU A 2 -10.64 8.09 4.66
C LEU A 2 -11.23 6.88 5.40
N VAL A 3 -10.77 5.67 5.07
CA VAL A 3 -11.26 4.41 5.68
C VAL A 3 -10.19 3.67 6.46
N LEU A 4 -8.91 3.97 6.23
CA LEU A 4 -7.79 3.46 7.00
C LEU A 4 -6.72 4.53 7.13
N TYR A 5 -6.19 4.71 8.34
CA TYR A 5 -4.98 5.50 8.57
C TYR A 5 -4.11 4.82 9.64
N LEU A 6 -2.98 4.34 9.22
CA LEU A 6 -1.98 3.71 10.07
C LEU A 6 -0.69 4.53 10.07
N ASP A 7 -0.10 4.70 11.25
CA ASP A 7 1.17 5.40 11.40
C ASP A 7 1.91 4.89 12.66
N ALA A 8 2.92 4.07 12.47
CA ALA A 8 3.69 3.50 13.58
C ALA A 8 4.46 4.56 14.39
N GLY A 9 4.70 5.74 13.82
CA GLY A 9 5.29 6.88 14.52
C GLY A 9 4.31 7.71 15.34
N ASN A 10 3.02 7.38 15.31
CA ASN A 10 2.00 7.99 16.15
C ASN A 10 1.62 7.03 17.28
N PRO A 11 1.91 7.36 18.57
CA PRO A 11 1.58 6.49 19.72
C PRO A 11 0.09 6.14 19.84
N ALA A 12 -0.81 6.94 19.26
CA ALA A 12 -2.24 6.64 19.22
C ALA A 12 -2.57 5.52 18.20
N SER A 13 -1.72 5.31 17.20
CA SER A 13 -1.82 4.21 16.25
C SER A 13 -1.05 2.98 16.71
N TYR A 14 0.21 3.15 17.12
CA TYR A 14 1.03 2.07 17.62
C TYR A 14 1.82 2.48 18.86
N SER A 15 1.71 1.68 19.92
CA SER A 15 2.36 2.00 21.22
C SER A 15 3.86 1.70 21.25
N GLY A 16 4.42 1.15 20.18
CA GLY A 16 5.81 0.70 20.10
C GLY A 16 6.02 -0.76 20.54
N SER A 17 4.95 -1.47 20.91
CA SER A 17 5.01 -2.89 21.29
C SER A 17 3.64 -3.55 21.14
N GLY A 18 3.64 -4.89 21.09
CA GLY A 18 2.43 -5.70 20.91
C GLY A 18 2.05 -5.86 19.43
N THR A 19 0.89 -6.45 19.18
CA THR A 19 0.45 -6.85 17.84
C THR A 19 -0.65 -5.96 17.26
N VAL A 20 -1.10 -4.93 17.97
CA VAL A 20 -2.23 -4.09 17.56
C VAL A 20 -1.74 -2.82 16.87
N TRP A 21 -2.02 -2.67 15.58
CA TRP A 21 -1.80 -1.43 14.82
C TRP A 21 -3.14 -0.73 14.60
N LYS A 22 -3.44 0.23 15.48
CA LYS A 22 -4.74 0.87 15.57
C LYS A 22 -4.98 1.82 14.39
N ASP A 23 -6.16 1.67 13.78
CA ASP A 23 -6.66 2.60 12.76
C ASP A 23 -7.03 3.96 13.37
N LEU A 24 -6.51 5.03 12.78
CA LEU A 24 -6.77 6.42 13.17
C LEU A 24 -7.87 7.08 12.32
N SER A 25 -8.44 6.39 11.32
CA SER A 25 -9.50 6.95 10.46
C SER A 25 -10.84 7.10 11.20
N GLY A 26 -11.03 6.35 12.27
CA GLY A 26 -12.29 6.27 13.02
C GLY A 26 -13.22 5.17 12.54
N ASN A 27 -12.87 4.39 11.49
CA ASN A 27 -13.70 3.30 10.97
C ASN A 27 -13.42 1.96 11.67
N GLY A 28 -12.35 1.86 12.46
CA GLY A 28 -12.05 0.68 13.26
C GLY A 28 -11.36 -0.45 12.49
N ASN A 29 -10.80 -0.17 11.32
CA ASN A 29 -10.05 -1.14 10.51
C ASN A 29 -8.63 -1.36 11.08
N THR A 30 -8.57 -1.83 12.32
CA THR A 30 -7.31 -2.06 13.06
C THR A 30 -6.60 -3.30 12.55
N GLY A 31 -5.28 -3.19 12.34
CA GLY A 31 -4.43 -4.28 11.89
C GLY A 31 -3.87 -5.12 13.04
N THR A 32 -3.63 -6.41 12.78
CA THR A 32 -2.91 -7.33 13.64
C THR A 32 -1.54 -7.61 13.04
N ILE A 33 -0.48 -7.21 13.72
CA ILE A 33 0.91 -7.39 13.30
C ILE A 33 1.35 -8.82 13.58
N ASP A 34 1.98 -9.46 12.62
CA ASP A 34 2.69 -10.74 12.76
C ASP A 34 4.11 -10.62 12.19
N GLY A 35 5.10 -10.90 13.02
CA GLY A 35 6.53 -10.90 12.70
C GLY A 35 7.20 -9.52 12.74
N CYS A 36 6.57 -8.48 12.21
CA CYS A 36 7.18 -7.17 12.01
C CYS A 36 7.85 -6.58 13.25
N THR A 37 9.01 -5.95 13.06
CA THR A 37 9.78 -5.32 14.14
C THR A 37 9.53 -3.81 14.18
N PHE A 38 9.25 -3.26 15.38
CA PHE A 38 9.17 -1.81 15.57
C PHE A 38 10.54 -1.19 15.71
N THR A 39 10.80 -0.13 14.96
CA THR A 39 12.01 0.69 15.08
C THR A 39 11.66 2.11 15.52
N THR A 40 12.50 2.72 16.36
CA THR A 40 12.33 4.11 16.82
C THR A 40 12.85 5.13 15.82
N SER A 41 13.46 4.69 14.72
CA SER A 41 13.91 5.56 13.63
C SER A 41 12.74 6.39 13.10
N ASN A 42 13.00 7.64 12.73
CA ASN A 42 12.00 8.56 12.17
C ASN A 42 10.70 8.66 13.01
N LYS A 43 10.84 8.61 14.34
CA LYS A 43 9.76 8.61 15.35
C LYS A 43 8.91 7.34 15.40
N GLY A 44 9.23 6.31 14.65
CA GLY A 44 8.58 5.00 14.67
C GLY A 44 8.16 4.52 13.29
N LEU A 45 8.58 3.30 12.99
CA LEU A 45 8.33 2.59 11.74
C LEU A 45 8.11 1.11 12.05
N LEU A 46 7.44 0.39 11.15
CA LEU A 46 7.44 -1.07 11.15
C LEU A 46 8.41 -1.57 10.08
N ASP A 47 9.28 -2.47 10.47
CA ASP A 47 10.25 -3.16 9.63
C ASP A 47 9.77 -4.58 9.34
N PHE A 48 9.83 -4.97 8.07
CA PHE A 48 9.39 -6.24 7.51
C PHE A 48 10.60 -6.99 6.95
N ASP A 49 10.75 -8.25 7.30
CA ASP A 49 11.95 -9.05 6.99
C ASP A 49 12.05 -9.55 5.53
N GLY A 50 11.01 -9.32 4.73
CA GLY A 50 10.96 -9.77 3.33
C GLY A 50 10.54 -11.22 3.16
N SER A 51 10.13 -11.89 4.23
CA SER A 51 9.76 -13.29 4.22
C SER A 51 8.25 -13.48 4.48
N ASN A 52 7.84 -13.42 5.73
CA ASN A 52 6.46 -13.67 6.14
C ASN A 52 5.88 -12.62 7.08
N ASP A 53 6.63 -11.57 7.36
CA ASP A 53 6.15 -10.44 8.16
C ASP A 53 4.94 -9.78 7.49
N HIS A 54 3.86 -9.61 8.26
CA HIS A 54 2.64 -9.05 7.70
C HIS A 54 1.75 -8.37 8.74
N VAL A 55 0.75 -7.68 8.24
CA VAL A 55 -0.35 -7.11 9.03
C VAL A 55 -1.66 -7.57 8.44
N ASP A 56 -2.44 -8.30 9.22
CA ASP A 56 -3.77 -8.78 8.86
C ASP A 56 -4.86 -7.82 9.30
N PHE A 57 -5.92 -7.75 8.51
CA PHE A 57 -7.11 -6.97 8.80
C PHE A 57 -8.36 -7.83 8.73
N ALA A 58 -9.35 -7.52 9.55
CA ALA A 58 -10.67 -8.11 9.41
C ALA A 58 -11.27 -7.72 8.05
N SER A 59 -11.99 -8.64 7.41
CA SER A 59 -12.70 -8.36 6.18
C SER A 59 -13.67 -7.20 6.39
N SER A 60 -13.66 -6.22 5.48
CA SER A 60 -14.46 -5.01 5.57
C SER A 60 -14.91 -4.54 4.20
N SER A 61 -16.17 -4.09 4.12
CA SER A 61 -16.67 -3.42 2.92
C SER A 61 -15.89 -2.14 2.58
N ASP A 62 -15.15 -1.57 3.53
CA ASP A 62 -14.30 -0.39 3.31
C ASP A 62 -13.20 -0.64 2.27
N PHE A 63 -12.76 -1.90 2.13
CA PHE A 63 -11.75 -2.31 1.16
C PHE A 63 -12.33 -2.79 -0.18
N THR A 64 -13.65 -2.70 -0.36
CA THR A 64 -14.34 -2.98 -1.63
C THR A 64 -14.61 -1.68 -2.38
N PHE A 65 -13.84 -1.39 -3.42
CA PHE A 65 -13.93 -0.11 -4.13
C PHE A 65 -14.97 -0.12 -5.26
N GLY A 66 -15.33 -1.31 -5.77
CA GLY A 66 -16.22 -1.42 -6.92
C GLY A 66 -15.67 -0.66 -8.13
N THR A 67 -16.52 0.11 -8.82
CA THR A 67 -16.12 1.03 -9.90
C THR A 67 -15.87 2.46 -9.40
N GLY A 68 -15.96 2.70 -8.07
CA GLY A 68 -15.82 4.03 -7.46
C GLY A 68 -14.36 4.49 -7.37
N ASP A 69 -14.19 5.77 -7.14
CA ASP A 69 -12.87 6.35 -6.90
C ASP A 69 -12.25 5.82 -5.61
N PHE A 70 -10.93 5.78 -5.57
CA PHE A 70 -10.17 5.41 -4.38
C PHE A 70 -8.79 6.08 -4.39
N THR A 71 -8.14 6.10 -3.23
CA THR A 71 -6.72 6.43 -3.10
C THR A 71 -6.08 5.52 -2.08
N ILE A 72 -4.91 4.99 -2.41
CA ILE A 72 -4.02 4.26 -1.49
C ILE A 72 -2.69 5.01 -1.47
N SER A 73 -2.29 5.49 -0.31
CA SER A 73 -1.05 6.22 -0.10
C SER A 73 -0.17 5.49 0.92
N GLN A 74 1.07 5.18 0.55
CA GLN A 74 2.04 4.50 1.41
C GLN A 74 3.40 5.18 1.37
N TRP A 75 4.09 5.19 2.52
CA TRP A 75 5.50 5.51 2.60
C TRP A 75 6.30 4.24 2.86
N LEU A 76 7.15 3.90 1.90
CA LEU A 76 7.91 2.65 1.87
C LEU A 76 9.40 2.93 1.63
N LYS A 77 10.24 2.20 2.34
CA LYS A 77 11.68 2.10 2.04
C LYS A 77 12.00 0.61 1.86
N TYR A 78 12.50 0.26 0.70
CA TYR A 78 12.84 -1.12 0.36
C TYR A 78 14.27 -1.43 0.76
N ASP A 79 14.48 -2.51 1.49
CA ASP A 79 15.80 -3.10 1.72
C ASP A 79 16.15 -4.10 0.62
N THR A 80 15.12 -4.73 0.05
CA THR A 80 15.24 -5.59 -1.12
C THR A 80 14.16 -5.24 -2.14
N LEU A 81 14.50 -5.21 -3.42
CA LEU A 81 13.55 -5.05 -4.52
C LEU A 81 13.18 -6.43 -5.08
N SER A 82 12.67 -7.28 -4.22
CA SER A 82 12.06 -8.55 -4.62
C SER A 82 10.59 -8.36 -4.99
N THR A 83 9.94 -9.39 -5.50
CA THR A 83 8.52 -9.36 -5.89
C THR A 83 7.53 -9.20 -4.72
N GLY A 84 8.01 -8.74 -3.55
CA GLY A 84 7.21 -8.54 -2.35
C GLY A 84 6.08 -7.51 -2.52
N CYS A 85 4.97 -7.80 -1.85
CA CYS A 85 3.74 -7.02 -1.90
C CYS A 85 3.61 -6.17 -0.65
N SER A 86 3.42 -4.85 -0.77
CA SER A 86 3.18 -3.99 0.40
C SER A 86 1.70 -3.85 0.76
N VAL A 87 0.79 -4.03 -0.20
CA VAL A 87 -0.67 -4.06 -0.02
C VAL A 87 -1.27 -5.11 -0.95
N ASP A 88 -2.08 -5.99 -0.40
CA ASP A 88 -2.89 -6.94 -1.15
C ASP A 88 -4.34 -6.96 -0.64
N MET A 89 -5.29 -6.74 -1.54
CA MET A 89 -6.73 -6.74 -1.26
C MET A 89 -7.46 -7.87 -2.00
N ARG A 90 -6.76 -8.87 -2.51
CA ARG A 90 -7.35 -9.92 -3.35
C ARG A 90 -8.21 -10.93 -2.61
N GLY A 91 -8.10 -10.99 -1.28
CA GLY A 91 -8.75 -12.04 -0.51
C GLY A 91 -8.21 -13.44 -0.85
N SER A 92 -8.93 -14.48 -0.47
CA SER A 92 -8.54 -15.89 -0.71
C SER A 92 -8.66 -16.35 -2.18
N SER A 93 -9.20 -15.51 -3.06
CA SER A 93 -9.46 -15.86 -4.47
C SER A 93 -8.60 -15.05 -5.43
N TRP A 94 -7.72 -15.75 -6.14
CA TRP A 94 -6.93 -15.17 -7.25
C TRP A 94 -7.77 -14.67 -8.43
N GLU A 95 -9.05 -15.05 -8.45
CA GLU A 95 -9.97 -14.70 -9.53
C GLU A 95 -10.65 -13.34 -9.33
N ASN A 96 -10.54 -12.75 -8.14
CA ASN A 96 -11.16 -11.48 -7.84
C ASN A 96 -10.32 -10.33 -8.38
N THR A 97 -10.97 -9.44 -9.11
CA THR A 97 -10.38 -8.16 -9.50
C THR A 97 -10.27 -7.29 -8.24
N ALA A 98 -9.07 -7.19 -7.68
CA ALA A 98 -8.79 -6.41 -6.49
C ALA A 98 -7.46 -5.68 -6.64
N PHE A 99 -7.22 -4.70 -5.79
CA PHE A 99 -5.95 -3.98 -5.80
C PHE A 99 -4.86 -4.82 -5.12
N SER A 100 -3.73 -4.92 -5.77
CA SER A 100 -2.49 -5.42 -5.18
C SER A 100 -1.30 -4.72 -5.85
N ASN A 101 -0.29 -4.40 -5.07
CA ASN A 101 0.96 -3.87 -5.61
C ASN A 101 2.11 -4.85 -5.37
N PHE A 102 3.17 -4.72 -6.17
CA PHE A 102 4.38 -5.54 -6.05
C PHE A 102 5.55 -4.86 -6.77
N ILE A 103 6.75 -5.37 -6.56
CA ILE A 103 7.92 -4.98 -7.33
C ILE A 103 8.03 -5.88 -8.56
N TYR A 104 8.08 -5.27 -9.73
CA TYR A 104 8.26 -5.94 -10.99
C TYR A 104 9.66 -5.69 -11.54
N ASP A 105 10.25 -6.77 -12.09
CA ASP A 105 11.56 -6.72 -12.74
C ASP A 105 12.64 -6.11 -11.81
N ASP A 106 12.52 -6.41 -10.51
CA ASP A 106 13.42 -6.01 -9.42
C ASP A 106 13.71 -4.50 -9.32
N THR A 107 12.95 -3.67 -10.05
CA THR A 107 13.19 -2.22 -10.08
C THR A 107 11.95 -1.36 -10.26
N LYS A 108 10.80 -1.95 -10.58
CA LYS A 108 9.59 -1.21 -10.92
C LYS A 108 8.47 -1.50 -9.95
N TRP A 109 7.77 -0.46 -9.49
CA TRP A 109 6.50 -0.63 -8.81
C TRP A 109 5.40 -0.93 -9.83
N ALA A 110 4.59 -1.93 -9.55
CA ALA A 110 3.51 -2.33 -10.44
C ALA A 110 2.25 -2.71 -9.66
N THR A 111 1.10 -2.66 -10.33
CA THR A 111 -0.17 -3.15 -9.82
C THR A 111 -0.61 -4.39 -10.58
N TRP A 112 -1.25 -5.30 -9.86
CA TRP A 112 -1.87 -6.46 -10.45
C TRP A 112 -3.25 -6.18 -11.01
N ARG A 113 -3.51 -6.87 -12.10
CA ARG A 113 -4.83 -7.15 -12.63
C ARG A 113 -5.11 -8.64 -12.43
N LYS A 114 -6.36 -9.06 -12.51
CA LYS A 114 -6.79 -10.45 -12.44
C LYS A 114 -5.82 -11.41 -13.18
N SER A 115 -5.34 -12.45 -12.50
CA SER A 115 -4.83 -13.66 -13.15
C SER A 115 -4.96 -14.89 -12.27
N PRO A 116 -5.53 -15.99 -12.75
CA PRO A 116 -5.49 -17.29 -12.10
C PRO A 116 -4.17 -18.04 -12.34
N THR A 117 -3.33 -17.56 -13.21
CA THR A 117 -2.01 -18.11 -13.54
C THR A 117 -0.97 -17.01 -13.45
N TYR A 118 0.20 -17.34 -12.94
CA TYR A 118 1.35 -16.48 -12.67
C TYR A 118 1.47 -15.21 -13.56
N PRO A 119 1.98 -14.07 -13.04
CA PRO A 119 1.85 -12.78 -13.70
C PRO A 119 2.49 -12.75 -15.08
N SER A 120 1.68 -12.62 -16.09
CA SER A 120 2.13 -12.16 -17.39
C SER A 120 2.15 -10.63 -17.45
N ALA A 121 2.87 -10.06 -18.42
CA ALA A 121 2.82 -8.62 -18.68
C ALA A 121 1.39 -8.10 -18.92
N ALA A 122 0.48 -8.97 -19.39
CA ALA A 122 -0.93 -8.65 -19.64
C ALA A 122 -1.78 -8.51 -18.36
N ASP A 123 -1.28 -8.98 -17.22
CA ASP A 123 -2.01 -9.00 -15.95
C ASP A 123 -1.74 -7.78 -15.05
N ARG A 124 -1.02 -6.80 -15.56
CA ARG A 124 -0.72 -5.55 -14.85
C ARG A 124 -1.55 -4.40 -15.40
N TRP A 125 -2.11 -3.59 -14.52
CA TRP A 125 -2.76 -2.35 -14.94
C TRP A 125 -1.75 -1.28 -15.26
N TYR A 126 -0.72 -1.21 -14.41
CA TYR A 126 0.28 -0.17 -14.49
C TYR A 126 1.63 -0.70 -14.01
N THR A 127 2.69 -0.26 -14.65
CA THR A 127 4.08 -0.43 -14.20
C THR A 127 4.73 0.94 -14.21
N SER A 128 5.40 1.32 -13.13
CA SER A 128 6.02 2.63 -13.00
C SER A 128 7.07 2.90 -14.07
N SER A 129 7.16 4.13 -14.54
CA SER A 129 8.26 4.58 -15.37
C SER A 129 9.52 4.80 -14.52
N ALA A 130 9.34 5.27 -13.27
CA ALA A 130 10.43 5.43 -12.32
C ALA A 130 11.10 4.10 -11.99
N THR A 131 12.41 4.12 -11.89
CA THR A 131 13.23 3.00 -11.39
C THR A 131 13.50 3.20 -9.90
N LEU A 132 13.16 2.18 -9.10
CA LEU A 132 13.39 2.19 -7.67
C LEU A 132 14.80 1.75 -7.34
N VAL A 133 15.30 2.20 -6.21
CA VAL A 133 16.55 1.74 -5.60
C VAL A 133 16.34 1.46 -4.11
N THR A 134 17.06 0.52 -3.56
CA THR A 134 17.00 0.18 -2.13
C THR A 134 17.51 1.31 -1.25
N GLY A 135 17.08 1.34 0.02
CA GLY A 135 17.53 2.29 1.03
C GLY A 135 16.97 3.70 0.88
N LYS A 136 16.08 3.95 -0.10
CA LYS A 136 15.41 5.26 -0.28
C LYS A 136 13.94 5.19 0.10
N TRP A 137 13.46 6.25 0.70
CA TRP A 137 12.04 6.45 0.94
C TRP A 137 11.30 6.84 -0.32
N TYR A 138 10.17 6.21 -0.52
CA TYR A 138 9.21 6.54 -1.58
C TYR A 138 7.83 6.74 -0.98
N ASN A 139 7.15 7.80 -1.42
CA ASN A 139 5.71 7.93 -1.25
C ASN A 139 5.03 7.47 -2.54
N PHE A 140 4.28 6.38 -2.45
CA PHE A 140 3.43 5.92 -3.54
C PHE A 140 2.01 6.35 -3.27
N VAL A 141 1.39 7.03 -4.23
CA VAL A 141 -0.04 7.34 -4.20
C VAL A 141 -0.68 6.78 -5.45
N ALA A 142 -1.35 5.64 -5.27
CA ALA A 142 -2.13 4.97 -6.31
C ALA A 142 -3.59 5.37 -6.14
N LEU A 143 -4.20 5.94 -7.17
CA LEU A 143 -5.59 6.38 -7.11
C LEU A 143 -6.34 6.08 -8.41
N ARG A 144 -7.67 5.96 -8.30
CA ARG A 144 -8.59 6.03 -9.42
C ARG A 144 -9.42 7.29 -9.29
N ASP A 145 -9.45 8.07 -10.37
CA ASP A 145 -10.22 9.29 -10.54
C ASP A 145 -11.05 9.18 -11.81
N SER A 146 -12.37 9.03 -11.64
CA SER A 146 -13.32 8.97 -12.75
C SER A 146 -12.94 7.98 -13.86
N GLY A 147 -12.56 6.76 -13.46
CA GLY A 147 -12.18 5.69 -14.39
C GLY A 147 -10.76 5.79 -14.95
N THR A 148 -9.92 6.67 -14.40
CA THR A 148 -8.51 6.80 -14.74
C THR A 148 -7.66 6.44 -13.52
N PHE A 149 -6.82 5.41 -13.63
CA PHE A 149 -5.79 5.13 -12.65
C PHE A 149 -4.62 6.10 -12.83
N LYS A 150 -4.10 6.60 -11.72
CA LYS A 150 -2.93 7.48 -11.66
C LYS A 150 -1.98 6.98 -10.57
N LEU A 151 -0.69 6.97 -10.87
CA LEU A 151 0.35 6.75 -9.88
C LEU A 151 1.18 8.02 -9.70
N TYR A 152 1.33 8.43 -8.43
CA TYR A 152 2.29 9.46 -8.05
C TYR A 152 3.40 8.78 -7.24
N ILE A 153 4.65 9.16 -7.52
CA ILE A 153 5.84 8.76 -6.76
C ILE A 153 6.53 10.02 -6.27
N ASN A 154 6.69 10.14 -4.95
CA ASN A 154 7.27 11.33 -4.32
C ASN A 154 6.63 12.64 -4.79
N ASN A 155 5.29 12.68 -4.79
CA ASN A 155 4.49 13.85 -5.18
C ASN A 155 4.57 14.23 -6.67
N VAL A 156 5.15 13.39 -7.52
CA VAL A 156 5.24 13.61 -8.97
C VAL A 156 4.39 12.56 -9.68
N LEU A 157 3.56 12.97 -10.63
CA LEU A 157 2.80 12.04 -11.46
C LEU A 157 3.77 11.20 -12.29
N ASP A 158 3.81 9.88 -12.03
CA ASP A 158 4.59 8.91 -12.79
C ASP A 158 3.88 8.51 -14.09
N GLY A 159 2.55 8.41 -14.04
CA GLY A 159 1.73 8.17 -15.22
C GLY A 159 0.29 7.80 -14.89
N SER A 160 -0.47 7.50 -15.97
CA SER A 160 -1.88 7.15 -15.85
C SER A 160 -2.32 6.17 -16.93
N VAL A 161 -3.40 5.44 -16.66
CA VAL A 161 -4.03 4.50 -17.60
C VAL A 161 -5.55 4.47 -17.37
N THR A 162 -6.33 4.23 -18.42
CA THR A 162 -7.77 4.00 -18.26
C THR A 162 -8.01 2.74 -17.44
N PHE A 163 -8.84 2.86 -16.41
CA PHE A 163 -9.17 1.79 -15.48
C PHE A 163 -10.61 1.87 -15.00
N THR A 164 -11.51 1.15 -15.66
CA THR A 164 -12.96 1.14 -15.42
C THR A 164 -13.45 -0.14 -14.75
N GLU A 165 -12.56 -1.10 -14.49
CA GLU A 165 -12.93 -2.40 -13.91
C GLU A 165 -13.40 -2.26 -12.46
N SER A 166 -14.29 -3.17 -12.04
CA SER A 166 -14.77 -3.24 -10.66
C SER A 166 -13.75 -3.96 -9.78
N LEU A 167 -13.34 -3.32 -8.69
CA LEU A 167 -12.51 -3.91 -7.66
C LEU A 167 -13.38 -4.53 -6.58
N ALA A 168 -13.43 -5.85 -6.54
CA ALA A 168 -14.32 -6.65 -5.70
C ALA A 168 -13.66 -7.14 -4.38
N GLY A 169 -12.52 -6.56 -3.99
CA GLY A 169 -11.84 -6.90 -2.73
C GLY A 169 -12.74 -6.69 -1.50
N GLY A 170 -12.25 -7.01 -0.35
CA GLY A 170 -12.93 -6.89 0.95
C GLY A 170 -11.99 -7.30 2.07
N ASP A 171 -10.97 -8.07 1.71
CA ASP A 171 -9.87 -8.42 2.59
C ASP A 171 -8.69 -7.48 2.32
N LEU A 172 -7.90 -7.24 3.33
CA LEU A 172 -6.67 -6.48 3.25
C LEU A 172 -5.58 -7.22 4.01
N VAL A 173 -4.42 -7.36 3.39
CA VAL A 173 -3.18 -7.74 4.07
C VAL A 173 -2.07 -6.79 3.62
N MET A 174 -1.14 -6.48 4.50
CA MET A 174 0.03 -5.66 4.20
C MET A 174 1.30 -6.44 4.52
N GLY A 175 2.34 -6.27 3.69
CA GLY A 175 3.63 -6.93 3.86
C GLY A 175 3.79 -8.25 3.10
N VAL A 176 2.70 -8.94 2.81
CA VAL A 176 2.69 -10.18 2.01
C VAL A 176 1.53 -10.17 1.04
N ASN A 177 1.56 -11.09 0.08
CA ASN A 177 0.38 -11.41 -0.72
C ASN A 177 -0.45 -12.52 -0.05
N VAL A 178 -1.63 -12.80 -0.55
CA VAL A 178 -2.52 -13.86 -0.02
C VAL A 178 -1.91 -15.27 -0.03
N SER A 179 -0.77 -15.46 -0.67
CA SER A 179 0.00 -16.72 -0.65
C SER A 179 1.14 -16.68 0.37
N SER A 180 1.25 -15.61 1.17
CA SER A 180 2.27 -15.39 2.21
C SER A 180 3.72 -15.39 1.73
N SER A 181 3.98 -15.28 0.42
CA SER A 181 5.34 -15.24 -0.13
C SER A 181 5.35 -14.77 -1.61
N PRO A 182 6.35 -14.00 -2.05
CA PRO A 182 7.36 -13.33 -1.23
C PRO A 182 6.81 -12.16 -0.45
N GLY A 183 7.41 -11.85 0.70
CA GLY A 183 7.10 -10.71 1.54
C GLY A 183 7.74 -9.41 1.08
N PHE A 184 7.19 -8.28 1.52
CA PHE A 184 7.83 -6.97 1.45
C PHE A 184 9.00 -6.93 2.43
N GLY A 185 10.20 -6.58 1.96
CA GLY A 185 11.37 -6.40 2.80
C GLY A 185 11.75 -4.92 2.89
N GLY A 186 11.64 -4.36 4.09
CA GLY A 186 11.97 -2.97 4.35
C GLY A 186 11.06 -2.27 5.36
N GLU A 187 11.16 -0.96 5.44
CA GLU A 187 10.43 -0.14 6.42
C GLU A 187 9.15 0.46 5.83
N MET A 188 8.07 0.39 6.62
CA MET A 188 6.79 1.03 6.31
C MET A 188 6.55 2.19 7.28
N GLY A 189 6.29 3.37 6.73
CA GLY A 189 5.96 4.59 7.47
C GLY A 189 4.46 4.67 7.75
N SER A 190 3.74 5.51 6.99
CA SER A 190 2.28 5.60 7.10
C SER A 190 1.58 4.99 5.90
N THR A 191 0.40 4.44 6.14
CA THR A 191 -0.53 3.98 5.11
C THR A 191 -1.89 4.64 5.28
N MET A 192 -2.43 5.22 4.22
CA MET A 192 -3.78 5.79 4.18
C MET A 192 -4.56 5.19 3.01
N ILE A 193 -5.80 4.80 3.27
CA ILE A 193 -6.72 4.31 2.24
C ILE A 193 -7.99 5.15 2.28
N TYR A 194 -8.40 5.63 1.10
CA TYR A 194 -9.63 6.39 0.88
C TYR A 194 -10.54 5.63 -0.07
N LYS A 195 -11.80 5.47 0.32
CA LYS A 195 -12.87 4.90 -0.51
C LYS A 195 -13.80 6.00 -0.99
N GLY A 196 -14.18 5.94 -2.27
CA GLY A 196 -15.05 6.94 -2.89
C GLY A 196 -14.38 8.32 -2.99
N LYS A 197 -13.05 8.38 -3.00
CA LYS A 197 -12.30 9.64 -3.09
C LYS A 197 -10.96 9.44 -3.79
N ALA A 198 -10.78 10.14 -4.90
CA ALA A 198 -9.48 10.45 -5.47
C ALA A 198 -8.92 11.71 -4.79
N LEU A 199 -7.74 11.65 -4.20
CA LEU A 199 -7.09 12.83 -3.65
C LEU A 199 -6.68 13.76 -4.78
N SER A 200 -6.93 15.07 -4.60
CA SER A 200 -6.40 16.11 -5.47
C SER A 200 -4.88 16.25 -5.31
N VAL A 201 -4.22 16.84 -6.30
CA VAL A 201 -2.77 17.12 -6.23
C VAL A 201 -2.40 17.93 -5.00
N ALA A 202 -3.25 18.89 -4.59
CA ALA A 202 -3.03 19.69 -3.39
C ALA A 202 -3.05 18.83 -2.11
N GLU A 203 -4.01 17.90 -1.98
CA GLU A 203 -4.10 16.99 -0.84
C GLU A 203 -2.92 15.99 -0.82
N ILE A 204 -2.51 15.48 -1.99
CA ILE A 204 -1.31 14.62 -2.13
C ILE A 204 -0.07 15.39 -1.65
N THR A 205 0.11 16.63 -2.10
CA THR A 205 1.24 17.48 -1.73
C THR A 205 1.25 17.77 -0.24
N GLN A 206 0.08 18.07 0.35
CA GLN A 206 -0.05 18.30 1.79
C GLN A 206 0.39 17.06 2.60
N ASN A 207 -0.14 15.89 2.27
CA ASN A 207 0.19 14.63 2.95
C ASN A 207 1.68 14.27 2.78
N TYR A 208 2.22 14.49 1.56
CA TYR A 208 3.63 14.26 1.26
C TYR A 208 4.54 15.11 2.14
N ASN A 209 4.28 16.42 2.25
CA ASN A 209 5.15 17.34 2.98
C ASN A 209 5.18 17.03 4.49
N VAL A 210 4.06 16.64 5.09
CA VAL A 210 4.00 16.27 6.51
C VAL A 210 4.92 15.08 6.81
N MET A 211 4.87 14.04 5.99
CA MET A 211 5.67 12.83 6.20
C MET A 211 7.13 13.02 5.78
N LYS A 212 7.38 13.77 4.71
CA LYS A 212 8.72 14.08 4.23
C LYS A 212 9.61 14.66 5.33
N GLU A 213 9.12 15.67 6.06
CA GLU A 213 9.85 16.29 7.17
C GLU A 213 10.19 15.28 8.28
N ARG A 214 9.25 14.37 8.60
CA ARG A 214 9.48 13.31 9.60
C ARG A 214 10.55 12.33 9.17
N LEU A 215 10.61 12.00 7.88
CA LEU A 215 11.57 11.06 7.31
C LEU A 215 12.93 11.69 6.97
N GLY A 216 13.09 13.01 7.20
CA GLY A 216 14.35 13.70 6.98
C GLY A 216 14.72 13.91 5.51
N LEU A 217 13.70 14.10 4.63
CA LEU A 217 13.85 14.24 3.17
C LEU A 217 13.72 15.71 2.72
#